data_131c570b168520fa1da5b4c94164646e
#
_entry.id   131c570b168520fa1da5b4c94164646e
#
_cell.length_a   1.000
_cell.length_b   1.000
_cell.length_c   1.000
_cell.angle_alpha   90.00
_cell.angle_beta   90.00
_cell.angle_gamma   90.00
#
_symmetry.space_group_name_H-M   'P 1'
#
loop_
_entity.id
_entity.type
_entity.pdbx_description
1 polymer ?
#
loop_
_entity_poly.entity_id
_entity_poly.type
_entity_poly.pdbx_seq_one_letter_code
_entity_poly.pdbx_strand_id
1 'polypeptide(L)'
;MKSLNNKRYLGQIVVACAVLCLSLAVGAQETVAPQLESPQKESPQKEESKIEVVQTDEAQKEAIVGIASYYAARFHGRRTASGEKFNPKLMTAAHLTLPFGTQLKVTNLRNMKSVIVRVNDRGPHVHGRIVDLSRAAAELIGLRHTGTARVELEILTK
;
A
#
# COMPACT_ATOMS: atom_id res chain seq x y z
N MET A 1 45.54 -16.70 15.70
CA MET A 1 46.50 -15.80 14.99
C MET A 1 45.84 -15.28 13.74
N LYS A 2 45.85 -13.94 13.59
CA LYS A 2 45.60 -13.13 12.36
C LYS A 2 44.13 -13.11 11.86
N SER A 3 43.52 -12.03 11.53
CA SER A 3 43.77 -10.57 11.60
C SER A 3 42.51 -9.85 11.13
N LEU A 4 42.19 -8.83 11.85
CA LEU A 4 41.20 -7.76 11.54
C LEU A 4 41.45 -7.16 10.14
N ASN A 5 40.41 -6.85 9.42
CA ASN A 5 40.51 -5.73 8.51
C ASN A 5 39.17 -4.95 8.44
N ASN A 6 39.22 -3.87 9.18
CA ASN A 6 38.24 -2.79 9.22
C ASN A 6 38.64 -1.75 8.16
N LYS A 7 37.83 -1.50 7.16
CA LYS A 7 38.01 -0.33 6.29
C LYS A 7 36.78 0.60 6.40
N ARG A 8 36.99 1.61 7.22
CA ARG A 8 36.20 2.86 7.27
C ARG A 8 36.43 3.62 5.99
N TYR A 9 35.37 3.95 5.27
CA TYR A 9 35.42 5.03 4.29
C TYR A 9 34.67 6.24 4.85
N LEU A 10 35.48 7.16 5.35
CA LEU A 10 35.11 8.53 5.61
C LEU A 10 35.25 9.30 4.28
N GLY A 11 34.19 9.74 3.71
CA GLY A 11 34.17 10.63 2.54
C GLY A 11 33.57 11.96 2.92
N GLN A 12 34.45 12.95 3.05
CA GLN A 12 34.13 14.34 3.33
C GLN A 12 33.38 14.96 2.16
N ILE A 13 32.32 15.67 2.47
CA ILE A 13 31.66 16.58 1.54
C ILE A 13 32.20 17.97 1.81
N VAL A 14 32.86 18.50 0.82
CA VAL A 14 33.35 19.88 0.79
C VAL A 14 32.21 20.77 0.32
N VAL A 15 31.91 21.74 1.15
CA VAL A 15 31.05 22.88 0.87
C VAL A 15 31.87 23.93 0.13
N ALA A 16 31.40 24.38 -1.01
CA ALA A 16 31.94 25.58 -1.66
C ALA A 16 30.83 26.59 -1.86
N CYS A 17 30.98 27.67 -1.13
CA CYS A 17 30.32 28.96 -1.24
C CYS A 17 30.99 29.79 -2.37
N ALA A 18 30.25 30.60 -3.09
CA ALA A 18 30.68 31.88 -3.65
C ALA A 18 29.54 32.48 -4.45
N VAL A 19 28.99 33.52 -4.06
CA VAL A 19 29.30 34.97 -4.06
C VAL A 19 28.77 35.68 -5.30
N LEU A 20 27.85 36.58 -5.00
CA LEU A 20 27.65 37.96 -5.49
C LEU A 20 27.80 38.28 -6.97
N CYS A 21 26.78 38.88 -7.55
CA CYS A 21 26.97 40.12 -8.31
C CYS A 21 25.72 41.01 -8.29
N LEU A 22 25.97 42.18 -7.78
CA LEU A 22 25.16 43.36 -7.68
C LEU A 22 25.27 44.14 -9.02
N SER A 23 24.16 44.64 -9.59
CA SER A 23 24.22 45.78 -10.53
C SER A 23 22.90 46.56 -10.51
N LEU A 24 23.03 47.82 -10.11
CA LEU A 24 22.09 48.92 -10.18
C LEU A 24 21.96 49.46 -11.63
N ALA A 25 20.77 49.99 -11.96
CA ALA A 25 20.48 51.14 -12.79
C ALA A 25 18.96 51.38 -12.77
N VAL A 26 18.37 52.31 -12.17
CA VAL A 26 18.16 53.78 -12.32
C VAL A 26 17.64 54.22 -13.68
N GLY A 27 16.47 54.88 -13.69
CA GLY A 27 15.86 55.64 -14.76
C GLY A 27 14.36 55.63 -14.66
N ALA A 28 13.69 56.45 -13.97
CA ALA A 28 13.20 57.82 -14.12
C ALA A 28 11.99 57.95 -15.08
N GLN A 29 10.84 58.29 -14.45
CA GLN A 29 9.80 59.27 -14.81
C GLN A 29 9.13 59.16 -16.18
N GLU A 30 7.81 59.17 -16.26
CA GLU A 30 6.95 60.37 -16.21
C GLU A 30 5.46 60.04 -16.13
N THR A 31 4.79 60.83 -15.34
CA THR A 31 3.37 61.17 -15.19
C THR A 31 2.57 61.28 -16.50
N VAL A 32 1.29 60.85 -16.44
CA VAL A 32 0.09 61.62 -16.79
C VAL A 32 -1.18 60.78 -16.43
N ALA A 33 -2.03 61.34 -15.60
CA ALA A 33 -3.46 61.05 -15.48
C ALA A 33 -4.21 62.29 -15.96
N PRO A 34 -5.54 62.34 -16.05
CA PRO A 34 -6.64 61.36 -15.94
C PRO A 34 -7.67 61.47 -17.09
N GLN A 35 -8.54 60.50 -17.27
CA GLN A 35 -9.88 60.79 -17.78
C GLN A 35 -10.88 59.78 -17.28
N LEU A 36 -11.93 60.32 -16.72
CA LEU A 36 -13.20 59.78 -16.25
C LEU A 36 -14.01 59.25 -17.43
N GLU A 37 -14.56 58.03 -17.30
CA GLU A 37 -15.91 57.73 -17.78
C GLU A 37 -16.39 56.39 -17.23
N SER A 38 -17.46 56.42 -16.44
CA SER A 38 -18.31 55.32 -16.03
C SER A 38 -19.62 55.44 -16.83
N PRO A 39 -20.56 54.53 -16.77
CA PRO A 39 -20.61 53.10 -16.43
C PRO A 39 -21.34 52.25 -17.50
N GLN A 40 -21.01 51.03 -17.67
CA GLN A 40 -22.00 50.06 -18.18
C GLN A 40 -21.94 48.78 -17.38
N LYS A 41 -23.06 48.51 -16.84
CA LYS A 41 -23.54 47.43 -16.03
C LYS A 41 -23.69 46.18 -16.92
N GLU A 42 -22.79 45.23 -16.79
CA GLU A 42 -23.01 43.90 -17.35
C GLU A 42 -22.77 42.88 -16.28
N SER A 43 -23.81 42.11 -16.00
CA SER A 43 -23.85 41.05 -14.98
C SER A 43 -22.89 39.93 -15.34
N PRO A 44 -22.09 39.43 -14.43
CA PRO A 44 -21.39 38.17 -14.67
C PRO A 44 -22.39 37.03 -14.52
N GLN A 45 -22.60 36.33 -15.64
CA GLN A 45 -23.23 35.04 -15.62
C GLN A 45 -22.39 34.11 -14.73
N LYS A 46 -23.03 33.62 -13.71
CA LYS A 46 -22.57 32.59 -12.82
C LYS A 46 -22.43 31.31 -13.63
N GLU A 47 -21.25 31.05 -14.13
CA GLU A 47 -20.87 29.76 -14.65
C GLU A 47 -20.76 28.80 -13.47
N GLU A 48 -21.84 28.12 -13.22
CA GLU A 48 -21.98 27.05 -12.25
C GLU A 48 -21.16 25.88 -12.79
N SER A 49 -19.85 25.85 -12.46
CA SER A 49 -19.03 24.69 -12.67
C SER A 49 -19.60 23.57 -11.81
N LYS A 50 -20.41 22.74 -12.46
CA LYS A 50 -20.89 21.46 -11.95
C LYS A 50 -19.66 20.62 -11.62
N ILE A 51 -19.21 20.72 -10.38
CA ILE A 51 -18.29 19.75 -9.81
C ILE A 51 -19.06 18.44 -9.77
N GLU A 52 -18.84 17.61 -10.76
CA GLU A 52 -19.18 16.20 -10.66
C GLU A 52 -18.35 15.65 -9.49
N VAL A 53 -19.02 15.54 -8.36
CA VAL A 53 -18.52 14.72 -7.25
C VAL A 53 -18.53 13.30 -7.79
N VAL A 54 -17.40 12.86 -8.32
CA VAL A 54 -17.11 11.45 -8.50
C VAL A 54 -17.13 10.89 -7.09
N GLN A 55 -18.27 10.38 -6.67
CA GLN A 55 -18.38 9.50 -5.53
C GLN A 55 -17.60 8.25 -5.91
N THR A 56 -16.31 8.25 -5.61
CA THR A 56 -15.57 7.01 -5.50
C THR A 56 -16.20 6.26 -4.34
N ASP A 57 -17.00 5.25 -4.66
CA ASP A 57 -17.42 4.20 -3.74
C ASP A 57 -16.16 3.47 -3.22
N GLU A 58 -15.36 4.14 -2.42
CA GLU A 58 -14.50 3.51 -1.45
C GLU A 58 -15.42 3.03 -0.33
N ALA A 59 -16.20 1.98 -0.62
CA ALA A 59 -16.82 1.17 0.40
C ALA A 59 -15.73 0.89 1.43
N GLN A 60 -15.96 1.29 2.67
CA GLN A 60 -15.07 1.12 3.81
C GLN A 60 -14.57 -0.32 3.84
N LYS A 61 -13.38 -0.52 3.34
CA LYS A 61 -12.70 -1.81 3.24
C LYS A 61 -12.17 -2.08 4.63
N GLU A 62 -12.97 -2.77 5.46
CA GLU A 62 -12.54 -3.18 6.79
C GLU A 62 -11.28 -4.03 6.68
N ALA A 63 -10.15 -3.45 7.02
CA ALA A 63 -8.88 -4.13 7.04
C ALA A 63 -8.74 -4.89 8.36
N ILE A 64 -8.65 -6.21 8.28
CA ILE A 64 -8.46 -7.09 9.44
C ILE A 64 -6.95 -7.32 9.63
N VAL A 65 -6.40 -6.91 10.78
CA VAL A 65 -4.98 -7.10 11.07
C VAL A 65 -4.78 -8.22 12.10
N GLY A 66 -3.84 -9.14 11.81
CA GLY A 66 -3.50 -10.23 12.71
C GLY A 66 -2.29 -11.03 12.25
N ILE A 67 -2.13 -12.24 12.79
CA ILE A 67 -1.01 -13.12 12.46
C ILE A 67 -1.46 -14.12 11.39
N ALA A 68 -0.67 -14.22 10.32
CA ALA A 68 -0.75 -15.28 9.32
C ALA A 68 0.28 -16.38 9.59
N SER A 69 -0.08 -17.61 9.25
CA SER A 69 0.86 -18.72 9.08
C SER A 69 0.61 -19.45 7.76
N TYR A 70 1.21 -20.61 7.55
CA TYR A 70 0.96 -21.42 6.38
C TYR A 70 0.92 -22.91 6.69
N TYR A 71 0.22 -23.66 5.85
CA TYR A 71 0.07 -25.10 5.97
C TYR A 71 1.39 -25.87 5.79
N ALA A 72 1.61 -26.83 6.69
CA ALA A 72 2.69 -27.79 6.53
C ALA A 72 2.45 -28.70 5.31
N ALA A 73 3.54 -29.17 4.69
CA ALA A 73 3.48 -30.03 3.49
C ALA A 73 2.67 -31.32 3.67
N ARG A 74 2.58 -31.84 4.91
CA ARG A 74 1.81 -33.07 5.26
C ARG A 74 0.30 -33.00 4.98
N PHE A 75 -0.26 -31.81 4.73
CA PHE A 75 -1.67 -31.63 4.44
C PHE A 75 -2.00 -31.79 2.95
N HIS A 76 -1.01 -31.95 2.08
CA HIS A 76 -1.23 -32.15 0.64
C HIS A 76 -2.18 -33.32 0.35
N GLY A 77 -3.18 -33.07 -0.49
CA GLY A 77 -4.18 -34.05 -0.91
C GLY A 77 -5.30 -34.33 0.10
N ARG A 78 -5.23 -33.78 1.34
CA ARG A 78 -6.31 -33.88 2.31
C ARG A 78 -7.50 -33.03 1.89
N ARG A 79 -8.71 -33.45 2.25
CA ARG A 79 -9.91 -32.62 2.03
C ARG A 79 -9.89 -31.39 2.92
N THR A 80 -10.18 -30.24 2.34
CA THR A 80 -10.46 -28.99 3.03
C THR A 80 -11.92 -28.95 3.49
N ALA A 81 -12.28 -27.98 4.32
CA ALA A 81 -13.66 -27.82 4.79
C ALA A 81 -14.66 -27.47 3.68
N SER A 82 -14.19 -26.93 2.53
CA SER A 82 -15.02 -26.74 1.32
C SER A 82 -15.23 -28.03 0.52
N GLY A 83 -14.57 -29.14 0.88
CA GLY A 83 -14.63 -30.40 0.16
C GLY A 83 -13.57 -30.57 -0.92
N GLU A 84 -12.81 -29.52 -1.25
CA GLU A 84 -11.71 -29.57 -2.21
C GLU A 84 -10.50 -30.36 -1.66
N LYS A 85 -9.65 -30.88 -2.54
CA LYS A 85 -8.34 -31.42 -2.12
C LYS A 85 -7.34 -30.29 -1.96
N PHE A 86 -6.71 -30.19 -0.79
CA PHE A 86 -5.67 -29.19 -0.55
C PHE A 86 -4.47 -29.39 -1.49
N ASN A 87 -4.13 -28.34 -2.20
CA ASN A 87 -2.95 -28.27 -3.04
C ASN A 87 -2.06 -27.10 -2.61
N PRO A 88 -0.84 -27.33 -2.10
CA PRO A 88 0.05 -26.28 -1.61
C PRO A 88 0.56 -25.34 -2.70
N LYS A 89 0.36 -25.67 -3.99
CA LYS A 89 0.76 -24.83 -5.13
C LYS A 89 -0.31 -23.82 -5.55
N LEU A 90 -1.55 -23.94 -5.06
CA LEU A 90 -2.64 -23.01 -5.38
C LEU A 90 -2.66 -21.84 -4.42
N MET A 91 -3.22 -20.71 -4.87
CA MET A 91 -3.41 -19.50 -4.06
C MET A 91 -4.67 -19.62 -3.21
N THR A 92 -4.58 -20.38 -2.12
CA THR A 92 -5.70 -20.65 -1.21
C THR A 92 -5.34 -20.35 0.24
N ALA A 93 -6.37 -20.18 1.05
CA ALA A 93 -6.22 -19.89 2.47
C ALA A 93 -7.34 -20.54 3.31
N ALA A 94 -7.07 -20.74 4.61
CA ALA A 94 -8.08 -20.99 5.61
C ALA A 94 -8.40 -19.73 6.38
N HIS A 95 -9.70 -19.51 6.64
CA HIS A 95 -10.21 -18.46 7.51
C HIS A 95 -11.39 -19.00 8.33
N LEU A 96 -11.52 -18.55 9.58
CA LEU A 96 -12.53 -19.12 10.51
C LEU A 96 -13.96 -18.87 10.06
N THR A 97 -14.29 -17.65 9.66
CA THR A 97 -15.67 -17.18 9.46
C THR A 97 -16.03 -16.79 8.05
N LEU A 98 -15.07 -16.32 7.24
CA LEU A 98 -15.36 -15.85 5.89
C LEU A 98 -15.93 -16.95 5.01
N PRO A 99 -16.92 -16.66 4.14
CA PRO A 99 -17.49 -17.63 3.22
C PRO A 99 -16.43 -18.31 2.34
N PHE A 100 -16.65 -19.57 1.96
CA PHE A 100 -15.81 -20.21 0.94
C PHE A 100 -15.96 -19.49 -0.39
N GLY A 101 -14.84 -19.38 -1.13
CA GLY A 101 -14.79 -18.63 -2.39
C GLY A 101 -14.40 -17.16 -2.21
N THR A 102 -14.49 -16.58 -1.01
CA THR A 102 -14.06 -15.21 -0.76
C THR A 102 -12.62 -14.99 -1.20
N GLN A 103 -12.39 -13.93 -1.93
CA GLN A 103 -11.03 -13.52 -2.31
C GLN A 103 -10.50 -12.50 -1.31
N LEU A 104 -9.31 -12.78 -0.80
CA LEU A 104 -8.60 -11.94 0.16
C LEU A 104 -7.28 -11.46 -0.43
N LYS A 105 -7.01 -10.17 -0.31
CA LYS A 105 -5.65 -9.66 -0.45
C LYS A 105 -4.98 -9.72 0.92
N VAL A 106 -3.89 -10.44 1.01
CA VAL A 106 -3.10 -10.61 2.22
C VAL A 106 -1.80 -9.85 2.06
N THR A 107 -1.60 -8.82 2.86
CA THR A 107 -0.40 -7.97 2.82
C THR A 107 0.45 -8.23 4.07
N ASN A 108 1.70 -8.61 3.88
CA ASN A 108 2.66 -8.75 4.95
C ASN A 108 3.18 -7.37 5.37
N LEU A 109 2.84 -6.92 6.57
CA LEU A 109 3.17 -5.59 7.08
C LEU A 109 4.67 -5.35 7.32
N ARG A 110 5.50 -6.40 7.30
CA ARG A 110 6.94 -6.27 7.46
C ARG A 110 7.65 -5.83 6.18
N ASN A 111 7.19 -6.32 5.02
CA ASN A 111 7.85 -6.12 3.73
C ASN A 111 6.93 -5.56 2.64
N MET A 112 5.68 -5.27 2.98
CA MET A 112 4.62 -4.72 2.12
C MET A 112 4.30 -5.57 0.88
N LYS A 113 4.74 -6.83 0.84
CA LYS A 113 4.36 -7.77 -0.22
C LYS A 113 2.95 -8.29 0.01
N SER A 114 2.18 -8.38 -1.05
CA SER A 114 0.80 -8.87 -1.00
C SER A 114 0.56 -10.02 -1.97
N VAL A 115 -0.46 -10.83 -1.67
CA VAL A 115 -0.94 -11.91 -2.51
C VAL A 115 -2.46 -11.98 -2.42
N ILE A 116 -3.12 -12.33 -3.52
CA ILE A 116 -4.55 -12.62 -3.53
C ILE A 116 -4.74 -14.13 -3.38
N VAL A 117 -5.58 -14.52 -2.43
CA VAL A 117 -5.89 -15.92 -2.13
C VAL A 117 -7.39 -16.12 -2.04
N ARG A 118 -7.85 -17.35 -2.32
CA ARG A 118 -9.25 -17.76 -2.15
C ARG A 118 -9.41 -18.57 -0.87
N VAL A 119 -10.43 -18.25 -0.09
CA VAL A 119 -10.80 -19.01 1.12
C VAL A 119 -11.45 -20.34 0.68
N ASN A 120 -10.86 -21.47 1.05
CA ASN A 120 -11.42 -22.81 0.79
C ASN A 120 -11.33 -23.74 1.98
N ASP A 121 -10.84 -23.27 3.12
CA ASP A 121 -10.72 -24.09 4.33
C ASP A 121 -11.09 -23.32 5.60
N ARG A 122 -11.27 -24.06 6.70
CA ARG A 122 -11.54 -23.52 8.02
C ARG A 122 -10.29 -23.59 8.92
N GLY A 123 -10.10 -22.55 9.67
CA GLY A 123 -8.95 -22.30 10.53
C GLY A 123 -8.43 -20.88 10.36
N PRO A 124 -7.36 -20.52 11.05
CA PRO A 124 -6.58 -21.32 12.01
C PRO A 124 -7.32 -21.57 13.34
N HIS A 125 -7.09 -22.74 13.92
CA HIS A 125 -7.60 -23.07 15.27
C HIS A 125 -6.59 -22.76 16.38
N VAL A 126 -5.56 -21.99 16.05
CA VAL A 126 -4.52 -21.55 16.99
C VAL A 126 -4.77 -20.08 17.35
N HIS A 127 -4.80 -19.80 18.64
CA HIS A 127 -5.07 -18.45 19.16
C HIS A 127 -4.10 -17.41 18.57
N GLY A 128 -4.63 -16.22 18.24
CA GLY A 128 -3.86 -15.10 17.71
C GLY A 128 -3.57 -15.14 16.20
N ARG A 129 -3.82 -16.27 15.53
CA ARG A 129 -3.76 -16.35 14.07
C ARG A 129 -5.11 -16.08 13.44
N ILE A 130 -5.11 -15.38 12.30
CA ILE A 130 -6.34 -15.03 11.58
C ILE A 130 -6.46 -15.74 10.23
N VAL A 131 -5.34 -16.18 9.64
CA VAL A 131 -5.31 -16.82 8.33
C VAL A 131 -4.16 -17.82 8.24
N ASP A 132 -4.42 -18.99 7.61
CA ASP A 132 -3.38 -19.95 7.23
C ASP A 132 -3.32 -20.03 5.70
N LEU A 133 -2.16 -19.70 5.13
CA LEU A 133 -1.94 -19.64 3.69
C LEU A 133 -1.48 -20.98 3.11
N SER A 134 -1.72 -21.20 1.84
CA SER A 134 -1.00 -22.22 1.09
C SER A 134 0.49 -21.90 1.06
N ARG A 135 1.33 -22.92 0.76
CA ARG A 135 2.78 -22.72 0.69
C ARG A 135 3.17 -21.72 -0.40
N ALA A 136 2.54 -21.82 -1.59
CA ALA A 136 2.82 -20.90 -2.69
C ALA A 136 2.50 -19.45 -2.34
N ALA A 137 1.34 -19.19 -1.70
CA ALA A 137 0.96 -17.86 -1.24
C ALA A 137 1.95 -17.31 -0.18
N ALA A 138 2.34 -18.16 0.78
CA ALA A 138 3.30 -17.78 1.82
C ALA A 138 4.69 -17.44 1.27
N GLU A 139 5.13 -18.11 0.22
CA GLU A 139 6.40 -17.83 -0.46
C GLU A 139 6.38 -16.44 -1.11
N LEU A 140 5.31 -16.05 -1.77
CA LEU A 140 5.17 -14.76 -2.45
C LEU A 140 5.28 -13.57 -1.48
N ILE A 141 4.71 -13.69 -0.29
CA ILE A 141 4.78 -12.62 0.73
C ILE A 141 5.96 -12.78 1.70
N GLY A 142 6.88 -13.71 1.43
CA GLY A 142 8.10 -13.89 2.22
C GLY A 142 7.89 -14.54 3.59
N LEU A 143 6.77 -15.23 3.81
CA LEU A 143 6.40 -15.86 5.07
C LEU A 143 7.16 -17.17 5.33
N ARG A 144 7.69 -17.79 4.29
CA ARG A 144 8.29 -19.14 4.36
C ARG A 144 9.43 -19.27 5.35
N HIS A 145 10.27 -18.24 5.46
CA HIS A 145 11.45 -18.28 6.35
C HIS A 145 11.13 -17.96 7.81
N THR A 146 10.08 -17.18 8.05
CA THR A 146 9.67 -16.75 9.40
C THR A 146 8.62 -17.68 10.04
N GLY A 147 7.93 -18.48 9.22
CA GLY A 147 6.81 -19.33 9.65
C GLY A 147 5.51 -18.56 9.90
N THR A 148 5.61 -17.37 10.48
CA THR A 148 4.49 -16.48 10.76
C THR A 148 4.86 -15.04 10.45
N ALA A 149 3.86 -14.19 10.17
CA ALA A 149 4.04 -12.74 10.04
C ALA A 149 2.74 -12.01 10.42
N ARG A 150 2.89 -10.73 10.81
CA ARG A 150 1.76 -9.82 10.96
C ARG A 150 1.31 -9.37 9.57
N VAL A 151 0.03 -9.57 9.29
CA VAL A 151 -0.58 -9.28 8.00
C VAL A 151 -1.83 -8.44 8.16
N GLU A 152 -2.18 -7.77 7.08
CA GLU A 152 -3.45 -7.12 6.86
C GLU A 152 -4.24 -7.92 5.82
N LEU A 153 -5.52 -8.16 6.10
CA LEU A 153 -6.46 -8.82 5.20
C LEU A 153 -7.46 -7.81 4.67
N GLU A 154 -7.59 -7.76 3.37
CA GLU A 154 -8.55 -6.95 2.64
C GLU A 154 -9.49 -7.89 1.86
N ILE A 155 -10.80 -7.81 2.12
CA ILE A 155 -11.80 -8.59 1.40
C ILE A 155 -12.04 -7.94 0.05
N LEU A 156 -11.78 -8.66 -1.04
CA LEU A 156 -11.97 -8.16 -2.42
C LEU A 156 -13.35 -8.51 -2.96
N THR A 157 -13.79 -9.75 -2.74
CA THR A 157 -15.09 -10.25 -3.20
C THR A 157 -15.62 -11.31 -2.24
N LYS A 158 -16.93 -11.41 -2.17
CA LYS A 158 -17.64 -12.51 -1.51
C LYS A 158 -18.03 -13.56 -2.55
#